data_1d6877ee7e0896ebe4cdff97c5d9a4b2
#
_entry.id   1d6877ee7e0896ebe4cdff97c5d9a4b2
#
_cell.length_a   1.000
_cell.length_b   1.000
_cell.length_c   1.000
_cell.angle_alpha   90.00
_cell.angle_beta   90.00
_cell.angle_gamma   90.00
#
_symmetry.space_group_name_H-M   'P 1'
#
loop_
_entity.id
_entity.type
_entity.pdbx_description
1 polymer ?
#
loop_
_entity_poly.entity_id
_entity_poly.type
_entity_poly.pdbx_seq_one_letter_code
_entity_poly.pdbx_strand_id
1 'polypeptide(L)'
;MSDTPHQAARHDRLTRLFHWSMALLVAAQFAIGWTMPDVHGTAPPLGLVLLHVNLGVLLLLIAVPRLLWSGARRPIAQVEQPRALAFVANATHTLLYASLIVVPVLGWLNANGRTWHVGLGSGFSLPAIAAPHTLGATIGELHSAWATVLAILIGLHACAALAHRFVMKDGVLARML
;
A
#
# COMPACT_ATOMS: atom_id res chain seq x y z
N MET A 1 25.03 -17.53 35.17
CA MET A 1 23.83 -17.53 34.31
C MET A 1 24.02 -16.40 33.33
N SER A 2 24.38 -16.73 32.10
CA SER A 2 24.65 -15.75 31.02
C SER A 2 23.32 -15.34 30.40
N ASP A 3 22.85 -14.15 30.72
CA ASP A 3 21.78 -13.50 30.02
C ASP A 3 22.25 -13.20 28.59
N THR A 4 22.01 -14.12 27.67
CA THR A 4 22.07 -13.81 26.24
C THR A 4 20.90 -12.87 25.94
N PRO A 5 21.16 -11.65 25.46
CA PRO A 5 20.09 -10.75 25.09
C PRO A 5 19.27 -11.46 24.01
N HIS A 6 17.95 -11.64 24.25
CA HIS A 6 16.99 -12.13 23.27
C HIS A 6 17.08 -11.23 22.03
N GLN A 7 17.85 -11.63 21.04
CA GLN A 7 17.84 -10.97 19.73
C GLN A 7 16.42 -11.10 19.21
N ALA A 8 15.71 -9.99 19.15
CA ALA A 8 14.36 -9.93 18.61
C ALA A 8 14.38 -10.55 17.21
N ALA A 9 13.64 -11.64 17.00
CA ALA A 9 13.60 -12.35 15.73
C ALA A 9 13.23 -11.36 14.60
N ARG A 10 14.15 -11.17 13.66
CA ARG A 10 13.94 -10.29 12.48
C ARG A 10 13.02 -10.97 11.48
N HIS A 11 12.26 -10.18 10.76
CA HIS A 11 11.56 -10.65 9.56
C HIS A 11 12.56 -11.13 8.50
N ASP A 12 12.17 -12.14 7.72
CA ASP A 12 12.97 -12.63 6.61
C ASP A 12 13.26 -11.54 5.58
N ARG A 13 14.32 -11.73 4.79
CA ARG A 13 14.78 -10.73 3.80
C ARG A 13 13.71 -10.38 2.77
N LEU A 14 12.91 -11.38 2.35
CA LEU A 14 11.86 -11.17 1.35
C LEU A 14 10.72 -10.31 1.91
N THR A 15 10.30 -10.54 3.15
CA THR A 15 9.29 -9.72 3.84
C THR A 15 9.76 -8.27 3.95
N ARG A 16 11.02 -8.03 4.31
CA ARG A 16 11.59 -6.67 4.41
C ARG A 16 11.70 -6.01 3.03
N LEU A 17 12.13 -6.76 2.01
CA LEU A 17 12.20 -6.26 0.64
C LEU A 17 10.82 -5.82 0.15
N PHE A 18 9.80 -6.68 0.27
CA PHE A 18 8.43 -6.32 -0.07
C PHE A 18 7.94 -5.08 0.69
N HIS A 19 8.24 -5.01 1.99
CA HIS A 19 7.80 -3.87 2.80
C HIS A 19 8.38 -2.56 2.29
N TRP A 20 9.69 -2.47 2.14
CA TRP A 20 10.35 -1.23 1.76
C TRP A 20 10.12 -0.85 0.31
N SER A 21 10.05 -1.83 -0.61
CA SER A 21 9.66 -1.56 -1.99
C SER A 21 8.26 -0.95 -2.08
N MET A 22 7.30 -1.50 -1.34
CA MET A 22 5.95 -0.94 -1.31
C MET A 22 5.89 0.42 -0.63
N ALA A 23 6.62 0.61 0.48
CA ALA A 23 6.68 1.92 1.15
C ALA A 23 7.19 3.01 0.19
N LEU A 24 8.26 2.70 -0.58
CA LEU A 24 8.80 3.62 -1.58
C LEU A 24 7.81 3.89 -2.71
N LEU A 25 7.19 2.84 -3.27
CA LEU A 25 6.21 2.99 -4.35
C LEU A 25 4.98 3.78 -3.91
N VAL A 26 4.46 3.53 -2.71
CA VAL A 26 3.32 4.26 -2.16
C VAL A 26 3.68 5.73 -1.91
N ALA A 27 4.87 6.01 -1.37
CA ALA A 27 5.34 7.39 -1.20
C ALA A 27 5.43 8.12 -2.55
N ALA A 28 5.98 7.47 -3.59
CA ALA A 28 6.02 8.00 -4.93
C ALA A 28 4.62 8.25 -5.51
N GLN A 29 3.69 7.31 -5.31
CA GLN A 29 2.29 7.44 -5.75
C GLN A 29 1.59 8.65 -5.13
N PHE A 30 1.78 8.90 -3.84
CA PHE A 30 1.23 10.09 -3.18
C PHE A 30 1.89 11.36 -3.70
N ALA A 31 3.21 11.39 -3.82
CA ALA A 31 3.92 12.56 -4.35
C ALA A 31 3.44 12.93 -5.76
N ILE A 32 3.26 11.92 -6.63
CA ILE A 32 2.77 12.14 -7.99
C ILE A 32 1.28 12.51 -7.95
N GLY A 33 0.46 11.79 -7.19
CA GLY A 33 -0.98 12.02 -7.12
C GLY A 33 -1.36 13.43 -6.63
N TRP A 34 -0.55 14.02 -5.74
CA TRP A 34 -0.76 15.39 -5.26
C TRP A 34 -0.22 16.49 -6.20
N THR A 35 0.65 16.13 -7.15
CA THR A 35 1.31 17.08 -8.05
C THR A 35 0.89 16.95 -9.52
N MET A 36 0.24 15.84 -9.88
CA MET A 36 -0.24 15.64 -11.24
C MET A 36 -1.41 16.58 -11.55
N PRO A 37 -1.57 17.02 -12.83
CA PRO A 37 -2.69 17.84 -13.24
C PRO A 37 -4.02 17.08 -13.17
N ASP A 38 -5.10 17.82 -12.93
CA ASP A 38 -6.45 17.27 -13.03
C ASP A 38 -6.74 16.84 -14.47
N VAL A 39 -7.38 15.68 -14.62
CA VAL A 39 -7.75 15.14 -15.92
C VAL A 39 -9.26 15.10 -16.06
N HIS A 40 -9.76 15.78 -17.08
CA HIS A 40 -11.18 15.83 -17.41
C HIS A 40 -11.48 14.99 -18.65
N GLY A 41 -12.64 14.33 -18.64
CA GLY A 41 -13.11 13.54 -19.79
C GLY A 41 -12.27 12.31 -20.10
N THR A 42 -12.12 12.01 -21.39
CA THR A 42 -11.47 10.81 -21.94
C THR A 42 -10.09 11.09 -22.53
N ALA A 43 -9.51 12.28 -22.29
CA ALA A 43 -8.16 12.60 -22.78
C ALA A 43 -7.15 11.53 -22.31
N PRO A 44 -6.25 11.06 -23.19
CA PRO A 44 -5.29 10.01 -22.83
C PRO A 44 -4.36 10.48 -21.71
N PRO A 45 -3.93 9.57 -20.80
CA PRO A 45 -3.04 9.94 -19.73
C PRO A 45 -1.64 10.24 -20.29
N LEU A 46 -1.07 11.37 -19.88
CA LEU A 46 0.28 11.82 -20.28
C LEU A 46 1.08 12.26 -19.05
N GLY A 47 2.40 12.28 -19.16
CA GLY A 47 3.29 12.80 -18.12
C GLY A 47 3.09 12.12 -16.76
N LEU A 48 2.85 12.92 -15.71
CA LEU A 48 2.67 12.43 -14.34
C LEU A 48 1.42 11.55 -14.19
N VAL A 49 0.36 11.81 -14.95
CA VAL A 49 -0.86 10.99 -14.91
C VAL A 49 -0.57 9.59 -15.42
N LEU A 50 0.13 9.46 -16.56
CA LEU A 50 0.56 8.17 -17.09
C LEU A 50 1.49 7.44 -16.12
N LEU A 51 2.42 8.17 -15.50
CA LEU A 51 3.33 7.62 -14.50
C LEU A 51 2.56 7.11 -13.28
N HIS A 52 1.57 7.87 -12.78
CA HIS A 52 0.70 7.46 -11.67
C HIS A 52 -0.04 6.14 -11.99
N VAL A 53 -0.64 6.05 -13.18
CA VAL A 53 -1.34 4.84 -13.62
C VAL A 53 -0.39 3.65 -13.70
N ASN A 54 0.78 3.79 -14.32
CA ASN A 54 1.75 2.70 -14.47
C ASN A 54 2.30 2.22 -13.10
N LEU A 55 2.66 3.15 -12.21
CA LEU A 55 3.11 2.80 -10.87
C LEU A 55 1.98 2.18 -10.03
N GLY A 56 0.72 2.57 -10.26
CA GLY A 56 -0.45 1.94 -9.64
C GLY A 56 -0.59 0.47 -10.03
N VAL A 57 -0.37 0.15 -11.32
CA VAL A 57 -0.32 -1.23 -11.80
C VAL A 57 0.83 -2.00 -11.16
N LEU A 58 2.03 -1.43 -11.14
CA LEU A 58 3.20 -2.04 -10.51
C LEU A 58 2.96 -2.32 -9.02
N LEU A 59 2.34 -1.36 -8.32
CA LEU A 59 1.99 -1.50 -6.91
C LEU A 59 1.03 -2.68 -6.70
N LEU A 60 0.00 -2.82 -7.54
CA LEU A 60 -0.94 -3.93 -7.48
C LEU A 60 -0.24 -5.27 -7.72
N LEU A 61 0.65 -5.33 -8.72
CA LEU A 61 1.44 -6.53 -9.05
C LEU A 61 2.38 -6.96 -7.90
N ILE A 62 2.86 -6.03 -7.09
CA ILE A 62 3.68 -6.34 -5.90
C ILE A 62 2.82 -6.62 -4.68
N ALA A 63 1.66 -5.94 -4.53
CA ALA A 63 0.78 -6.11 -3.39
C ALA A 63 0.20 -7.51 -3.29
N VAL A 64 -0.21 -8.11 -4.43
CA VAL A 64 -0.78 -9.46 -4.45
C VAL A 64 0.22 -10.52 -3.97
N PRO A 65 1.44 -10.65 -4.55
CA PRO A 65 2.45 -11.58 -4.04
C PRO A 65 2.83 -11.34 -2.57
N ARG A 66 2.92 -10.06 -2.15
CA ARG A 66 3.19 -9.72 -0.75
C ARG A 66 2.09 -10.24 0.19
N LEU A 67 0.82 -10.09 -0.18
CA LEU A 67 -0.31 -10.55 0.61
C LEU A 67 -0.29 -12.08 0.72
N LEU A 68 -0.07 -12.78 -0.40
CA LEU A 68 0.06 -14.24 -0.44
C LEU A 68 1.23 -14.71 0.42
N TRP A 69 2.39 -14.05 0.32
CA TRP A 69 3.56 -14.35 1.15
C TRP A 69 3.29 -14.14 2.64
N SER A 70 2.60 -13.04 2.98
CA SER A 70 2.21 -12.75 4.37
C SER A 70 1.32 -13.84 4.98
N GLY A 71 0.42 -14.43 4.20
CA GLY A 71 -0.42 -15.54 4.63
C GLY A 71 0.29 -16.90 4.69
N ALA A 72 1.28 -17.12 3.83
CA ALA A 72 2.00 -18.39 3.73
C ALA A 72 3.15 -18.54 4.75
N ARG A 73 3.74 -17.41 5.21
CA ARG A 73 4.87 -17.44 6.14
C ARG A 73 4.44 -17.77 7.57
N ARG A 74 5.37 -18.37 8.33
CA ARG A 74 5.16 -18.58 9.76
C ARG A 74 5.09 -17.25 10.51
N PRO A 75 4.11 -17.05 11.40
CA PRO A 75 4.03 -15.84 12.22
C PRO A 75 5.26 -15.78 13.15
N ILE A 76 5.86 -14.59 13.26
CA ILE A 76 6.88 -14.31 14.25
C ILE A 76 6.18 -14.01 15.57
N ALA A 77 6.75 -14.47 16.69
CA ALA A 77 6.25 -14.19 18.02
C ALA A 77 6.01 -12.68 18.20
N GLN A 78 4.79 -12.33 18.54
CA GLN A 78 4.44 -10.94 18.81
C GLN A 78 5.11 -10.48 20.11
N VAL A 79 5.41 -9.18 20.18
CA VAL A 79 5.84 -8.58 21.46
C VAL A 79 4.63 -8.60 22.39
N GLU A 80 4.85 -9.00 23.63
CA GLU A 80 3.81 -8.92 24.65
C GLU A 80 3.35 -7.47 24.80
N GLN A 81 2.07 -7.23 24.59
CA GLN A 81 1.46 -5.92 24.67
C GLN A 81 0.01 -6.03 25.16
N PRO A 82 -0.58 -4.98 25.74
CA PRO A 82 -1.97 -4.97 26.14
C PRO A 82 -2.90 -5.36 24.97
N ARG A 83 -3.94 -6.13 25.26
CA ARG A 83 -4.88 -6.65 24.23
C ARG A 83 -5.47 -5.55 23.35
N ALA A 84 -5.72 -4.37 23.90
CA ALA A 84 -6.23 -3.22 23.14
C ALA A 84 -5.22 -2.75 22.08
N LEU A 85 -3.93 -2.65 22.41
CA LEU A 85 -2.88 -2.26 21.47
C LEU A 85 -2.67 -3.34 20.40
N ALA A 86 -2.71 -4.62 20.77
CA ALA A 86 -2.63 -5.72 19.82
C ALA A 86 -3.81 -5.68 18.81
N PHE A 87 -5.02 -5.39 19.28
CA PHE A 87 -6.20 -5.24 18.43
C PHE A 87 -6.03 -4.06 17.45
N VAL A 88 -5.61 -2.89 17.94
CA VAL A 88 -5.39 -1.70 17.09
C VAL A 88 -4.30 -1.98 16.05
N ALA A 89 -3.19 -2.61 16.44
CA ALA A 89 -2.12 -2.97 15.51
C ALA A 89 -2.61 -3.92 14.41
N ASN A 90 -3.35 -4.97 14.77
CA ASN A 90 -3.89 -5.93 13.81
C ASN A 90 -4.93 -5.28 12.89
N ALA A 91 -5.82 -4.45 13.41
CA ALA A 91 -6.80 -3.71 12.63
C ALA A 91 -6.11 -2.77 11.63
N THR A 92 -5.10 -2.01 12.08
CA THR A 92 -4.32 -1.12 11.21
C THR A 92 -3.63 -1.89 10.07
N HIS A 93 -2.97 -3.01 10.37
CA HIS A 93 -2.33 -3.83 9.34
C HIS A 93 -3.36 -4.41 8.36
N THR A 94 -4.50 -4.90 8.84
CA THR A 94 -5.57 -5.43 7.97
C THR A 94 -6.09 -4.34 7.04
N LEU A 95 -6.36 -3.14 7.57
CA LEU A 95 -6.82 -2.00 6.78
C LEU A 95 -5.76 -1.52 5.78
N LEU A 96 -4.48 -1.50 6.15
CA LEU A 96 -3.39 -1.20 5.23
C LEU A 96 -3.35 -2.20 4.07
N TYR A 97 -3.39 -3.51 4.34
CA TYR A 97 -3.41 -4.53 3.28
C TYR A 97 -4.65 -4.41 2.38
N ALA A 98 -5.82 -4.21 2.96
CA ALA A 98 -7.05 -3.98 2.20
C ALA A 98 -6.93 -2.75 1.30
N SER A 99 -6.44 -1.63 1.84
CA SER A 99 -6.28 -0.37 1.10
C SER A 99 -5.25 -0.48 -0.04
N LEU A 100 -4.17 -1.24 0.15
CA LEU A 100 -3.16 -1.48 -0.88
C LEU A 100 -3.70 -2.26 -2.09
N ILE A 101 -4.85 -2.92 -1.96
CA ILE A 101 -5.58 -3.57 -3.07
C ILE A 101 -6.70 -2.65 -3.56
N VAL A 102 -7.52 -2.13 -2.66
CA VAL A 102 -8.72 -1.34 -3.01
C VAL A 102 -8.36 -0.08 -3.78
N VAL A 103 -7.36 0.69 -3.31
CA VAL A 103 -6.98 1.95 -3.96
C VAL A 103 -6.56 1.74 -5.42
N PRO A 104 -5.58 0.88 -5.78
CA PRO A 104 -5.22 0.69 -7.17
C PRO A 104 -6.33 0.04 -8.01
N VAL A 105 -7.18 -0.81 -7.44
CA VAL A 105 -8.35 -1.37 -8.15
C VAL A 105 -9.35 -0.27 -8.50
N LEU A 106 -9.67 0.65 -7.57
CA LEU A 106 -10.51 1.81 -7.86
C LEU A 106 -9.89 2.72 -8.93
N GLY A 107 -8.56 2.93 -8.89
CA GLY A 107 -7.83 3.66 -9.92
C GLY A 107 -7.93 2.98 -11.29
N TRP A 108 -7.81 1.65 -11.33
CA TRP A 108 -7.98 0.88 -12.57
C TRP A 108 -9.41 0.99 -13.12
N LEU A 109 -10.44 0.86 -12.28
CA LEU A 109 -11.84 1.05 -12.67
C LEU A 109 -12.10 2.48 -13.19
N ASN A 110 -11.55 3.49 -12.53
CA ASN A 110 -11.65 4.89 -12.97
C ASN A 110 -10.98 5.10 -14.35
N ALA A 111 -9.79 4.53 -14.56
CA ALA A 111 -9.10 4.59 -15.85
C ALA A 111 -9.89 3.90 -16.97
N ASN A 112 -10.49 2.73 -16.70
CA ASN A 112 -11.36 2.04 -17.66
C ASN A 112 -12.64 2.86 -17.98
N GLY A 113 -13.24 3.51 -16.97
CA GLY A 113 -14.36 4.43 -17.19
C GLY A 113 -14.02 5.62 -18.09
N ARG A 114 -12.73 5.98 -18.20
CA ARG A 114 -12.18 6.99 -19.12
C ARG A 114 -11.71 6.40 -20.46
N THR A 115 -11.96 5.12 -20.73
CA THR A 115 -11.47 4.39 -21.91
C THR A 115 -9.95 4.27 -22.02
N TRP A 116 -9.22 4.42 -20.92
CA TRP A 116 -7.79 4.29 -20.92
C TRP A 116 -7.36 2.83 -20.89
N HIS A 117 -6.35 2.51 -21.68
CA HIS A 117 -5.63 1.23 -21.54
C HIS A 117 -4.69 1.29 -20.35
N VAL A 118 -4.88 0.36 -19.41
CA VAL A 118 -4.09 0.30 -18.16
C VAL A 118 -3.09 -0.83 -18.25
N GLY A 119 -1.79 -0.52 -18.17
CA GLY A 119 -0.75 -1.53 -18.30
C GLY A 119 0.64 -0.99 -18.01
N LEU A 120 1.67 -1.81 -18.27
CA LEU A 120 3.08 -1.46 -18.15
C LEU A 120 3.71 -1.49 -19.54
N GLY A 121 3.90 -0.33 -20.15
CA GLY A 121 4.46 -0.21 -21.48
C GLY A 121 3.61 -0.94 -22.53
N SER A 122 4.27 -1.47 -23.57
CA SER A 122 3.62 -2.22 -24.67
C SER A 122 3.47 -3.72 -24.39
N GLY A 123 4.05 -4.24 -23.31
CA GLY A 123 4.17 -5.68 -23.09
C GLY A 123 3.13 -6.29 -22.12
N PHE A 124 2.51 -5.51 -21.28
CA PHE A 124 1.56 -5.99 -20.30
C PHE A 124 0.39 -5.02 -20.16
N SER A 125 -0.82 -5.51 -20.29
CA SER A 125 -2.04 -4.75 -20.05
C SER A 125 -2.99 -5.52 -19.13
N LEU A 126 -3.62 -4.77 -18.23
CA LEU A 126 -4.73 -5.31 -17.44
C LEU A 126 -5.97 -5.45 -18.34
N PRO A 127 -6.81 -6.46 -18.11
CA PRO A 127 -8.04 -6.63 -18.88
C PRO A 127 -8.93 -5.39 -18.71
N ALA A 128 -9.61 -5.01 -19.80
CA ALA A 128 -10.60 -3.96 -19.72
C ALA A 128 -11.80 -4.45 -18.91
N ILE A 129 -12.15 -3.70 -17.86
CA ILE A 129 -13.35 -3.95 -17.07
C ILE A 129 -14.43 -2.99 -17.57
N ALA A 130 -15.60 -3.50 -17.94
CA ALA A 130 -16.72 -2.68 -18.33
C ALA A 130 -17.21 -1.86 -17.12
N ALA A 131 -16.68 -0.64 -16.97
CA ALA A 131 -17.16 0.32 -15.98
C ALA A 131 -18.15 1.28 -16.70
N PRO A 132 -19.37 1.44 -16.19
CA PRO A 132 -20.28 2.41 -16.76
C PRO A 132 -19.66 3.81 -16.74
N HIS A 133 -19.62 4.48 -17.87
CA HIS A 133 -19.07 5.85 -17.99
C HIS A 133 -19.75 6.83 -17.03
N THR A 134 -21.01 6.59 -16.71
CA THR A 134 -21.79 7.38 -15.74
C THR A 134 -21.25 7.33 -14.31
N LEU A 135 -20.52 6.27 -13.94
CA LEU A 135 -19.94 6.10 -12.62
C LEU A 135 -18.46 6.53 -12.54
N GLY A 136 -17.84 6.93 -13.65
CA GLY A 136 -16.41 7.27 -13.70
C GLY A 136 -16.03 8.39 -12.72
N ALA A 137 -16.83 9.44 -12.61
CA ALA A 137 -16.60 10.52 -11.65
C ALA A 137 -16.67 9.99 -10.20
N THR A 138 -17.72 9.27 -9.85
CA THR A 138 -17.92 8.68 -8.51
C THR A 138 -16.80 7.71 -8.14
N ILE A 139 -16.34 6.89 -9.08
CA ILE A 139 -15.22 5.96 -8.85
C ILE A 139 -13.92 6.75 -8.61
N GLY A 140 -13.69 7.85 -9.33
CA GLY A 140 -12.55 8.74 -9.12
C GLY A 140 -12.56 9.39 -7.72
N GLU A 141 -13.73 9.85 -7.29
CA GLU A 141 -13.93 10.40 -5.94
C GLU A 141 -13.68 9.34 -4.85
N LEU A 142 -14.18 8.12 -5.04
CA LEU A 142 -13.94 7.00 -4.13
C LEU A 142 -12.46 6.62 -4.08
N HIS A 143 -11.75 6.62 -5.23
CA HIS A 143 -10.32 6.41 -5.27
C HIS A 143 -9.58 7.46 -4.42
N SER A 144 -9.88 8.72 -4.59
CA SER A 144 -9.24 9.84 -3.86
C SER A 144 -9.57 9.80 -2.36
N ALA A 145 -10.82 9.53 -2.01
CA ALA A 145 -11.25 9.40 -0.62
C ALA A 145 -10.55 8.22 0.06
N TRP A 146 -10.49 7.06 -0.60
CA TRP A 146 -9.84 5.88 -0.04
C TRP A 146 -8.31 6.02 0.01
N ALA A 147 -7.70 6.72 -0.94
CA ALA A 147 -6.30 7.10 -0.89
C ALA A 147 -6.01 8.00 0.33
N THR A 148 -6.90 8.94 0.66
CA THR A 148 -6.78 9.76 1.87
C THR A 148 -6.82 8.91 3.14
N VAL A 149 -7.74 7.94 3.23
CA VAL A 149 -7.78 6.98 4.32
C VAL A 149 -6.47 6.20 4.43
N LEU A 150 -5.95 5.72 3.28
CA LEU A 150 -4.65 5.03 3.24
C LEU A 150 -3.50 5.93 3.75
N ALA A 151 -3.46 7.20 3.36
CA ALA A 151 -2.45 8.15 3.85
C ALA A 151 -2.50 8.31 5.38
N ILE A 152 -3.70 8.43 5.94
CA ILE A 152 -3.91 8.50 7.41
C ILE A 152 -3.41 7.23 8.08
N LEU A 153 -3.78 6.05 7.56
CA LEU A 153 -3.35 4.76 8.10
C LEU A 153 -1.82 4.60 8.06
N ILE A 154 -1.16 5.05 6.98
CA ILE A 154 0.30 5.04 6.87
C ILE A 154 0.92 5.98 7.91
N GLY A 155 0.36 7.17 8.10
CA GLY A 155 0.80 8.11 9.13
C GLY A 155 0.71 7.50 10.53
N LEU A 156 -0.42 6.90 10.88
CA LEU A 156 -0.62 6.21 12.17
C LEU A 156 0.36 5.04 12.34
N HIS A 157 0.56 4.23 11.30
CA HIS A 157 1.51 3.11 11.30
C HIS A 157 2.95 3.58 11.51
N ALA A 158 3.37 4.63 10.81
CA ALA A 158 4.70 5.20 10.96
C ALA A 158 4.91 5.82 12.35
N CYS A 159 3.93 6.58 12.86
CA CYS A 159 3.96 7.13 14.21
C CYS A 159 4.06 6.02 15.28
N ALA A 160 3.28 4.95 15.13
CA ALA A 160 3.37 3.80 16.03
C ALA A 160 4.76 3.15 15.99
N ALA A 161 5.33 2.93 14.80
CA ALA A 161 6.68 2.38 14.66
C ALA A 161 7.75 3.26 15.31
N LEU A 162 7.63 4.59 15.19
CA LEU A 162 8.52 5.55 15.87
C LEU A 162 8.32 5.54 17.38
N ALA A 163 7.08 5.45 17.86
CA ALA A 163 6.78 5.32 19.30
C ALA A 163 7.39 4.03 19.88
N HIS A 164 7.27 2.90 19.17
CA HIS A 164 7.96 1.65 19.56
C HIS A 164 9.47 1.81 19.62
N ARG A 165 10.06 2.59 18.69
CA ARG A 165 11.52 2.83 18.66
C ARG A 165 12.02 3.74 19.77
N PHE A 166 11.36 4.88 19.98
CA PHE A 166 11.89 5.96 20.82
C PHE A 166 11.29 6.01 22.21
N VAL A 167 10.02 5.62 22.37
CA VAL A 167 9.30 5.65 23.64
C VAL A 167 9.32 4.29 24.32
N MET A 168 8.82 3.25 23.64
CA MET A 168 8.72 1.89 24.22
C MET A 168 10.04 1.13 24.19
N LYS A 169 10.90 1.42 23.21
CA LYS A 169 12.25 0.80 23.05
C LYS A 169 12.24 -0.73 23.00
N ASP A 170 11.19 -1.31 22.45
CA ASP A 170 10.90 -2.75 22.45
C ASP A 170 11.43 -3.52 21.23
N GLY A 171 12.13 -2.85 20.32
CA GLY A 171 12.77 -3.46 19.16
C GLY A 171 11.83 -3.81 18.00
N VAL A 172 10.54 -3.44 18.04
CA VAL A 172 9.56 -3.73 16.98
C VAL A 172 10.04 -3.20 15.62
N LEU A 173 10.49 -1.94 15.55
CA LEU A 173 11.01 -1.36 14.30
C LEU A 173 12.26 -2.09 13.80
N ALA A 174 13.15 -2.53 14.71
CA ALA A 174 14.38 -3.24 14.36
C ALA A 174 14.12 -4.59 13.65
N ARG A 175 12.92 -5.17 13.80
CA ARG A 175 12.54 -6.41 13.09
C ARG A 175 12.34 -6.19 11.59
N MET A 176 12.10 -4.94 11.17
CA MET A 176 11.89 -4.54 9.77
C MET A 176 13.13 -3.87 9.13
N LEU A 177 14.14 -3.59 9.93
CA LEU A 177 15.46 -3.12 9.49
C LEU A 177 16.47 -4.29 9.39
#